data_55965662187b5e960aca53e07991bbac
#
_entry.id   55965662187b5e960aca53e07991bbac
#
_cell.length_a   1.000
_cell.length_b   1.000
_cell.length_c   1.000
_cell.angle_alpha   90.00
_cell.angle_beta   90.00
_cell.angle_gamma   90.00
#
_symmetry.space_group_name_H-M   'P 1'
#
loop_
_entity.id
_entity.type
_entity.pdbx_description
1 polymer ?
#
loop_
_entity_poly.entity_id
_entity_poly.type
_entity_poly.pdbx_seq_one_letter_code
_entity_poly.pdbx_strand_id
1 'polypeptide(L)'
;MEKLWNSNYIKVMTANFTLFFAFYLLTPLLPLYLSEHFNATKDVIGLVLSGYSVTALLFRPFSGYFVDSFPRKKVLMICFALFAVLFAGYLAASTLLLFTIVRTLHGGPFGAVTVANSTVAIDVLPSSRRNEGIGYYGLGNNLGMALGPIAGIALYRWTNNFQLLFWLGLAVACFGMTVAATVKLNGSGGATRSSDNVAVSSELPKKTTRKISLDRFFLVKGWLIGANMVFFGFCFGVLSNYLAIYSKEAMGITGGTGTYFLLCAAGLILSRLQGSIALRQGRLTHNAATGIVTSLVGYTLFIACPNSVGYYGSALLIGLGNGHLWPAFQNMTISVANNNERGTANSTILVSWDIGMGLGVLVGGVIAELTGYAAAFWTVAVANAVGTLLFFVRTRQFFLVRRTNSNVR
;
A
#
# COMPACT_ATOMS: atom_id res chain seq x y z
N MET A 1 -6.71 13.38 -27.72
CA MET A 1 -5.95 12.81 -26.56
C MET A 1 -6.91 12.01 -25.68
N GLU A 2 -6.55 10.78 -25.34
CA GLU A 2 -7.33 9.97 -24.40
C GLU A 2 -7.39 10.63 -23.02
N LYS A 3 -8.60 10.69 -22.42
CA LYS A 3 -8.78 11.35 -21.11
C LYS A 3 -8.30 10.46 -19.99
N LEU A 4 -7.35 10.95 -19.15
CA LEU A 4 -6.92 10.26 -17.94
C LEU A 4 -8.09 10.01 -16.99
N TRP A 5 -8.84 11.07 -16.72
CA TRP A 5 -9.99 11.08 -15.79
C TRP A 5 -11.25 10.58 -16.49
N ASN A 6 -11.21 9.30 -16.92
CA ASN A 6 -12.42 8.65 -17.41
C ASN A 6 -13.30 8.18 -16.24
N SER A 7 -14.59 7.98 -16.50
CA SER A 7 -15.59 7.61 -15.47
C SER A 7 -15.19 6.32 -14.70
N ASN A 8 -14.65 5.31 -15.37
CA ASN A 8 -14.24 4.07 -14.72
C ASN A 8 -13.04 4.28 -13.79
N TYR A 9 -12.07 5.10 -14.22
CA TYR A 9 -10.91 5.42 -13.39
C TYR A 9 -11.30 6.21 -12.13
N ILE A 10 -12.19 7.20 -12.24
CA ILE A 10 -12.72 7.95 -11.10
C ILE A 10 -13.42 7.00 -10.11
N LYS A 11 -14.25 6.07 -10.59
CA LYS A 11 -14.91 5.07 -9.75
C LYS A 11 -13.92 4.18 -9.01
N VAL A 12 -12.88 3.70 -9.70
CA VAL A 12 -11.83 2.89 -9.07
C VAL A 12 -11.05 3.69 -8.03
N MET A 13 -10.76 4.96 -8.30
CA MET A 13 -10.13 5.88 -7.34
C MET A 13 -11.00 6.09 -6.10
N THR A 14 -12.31 6.30 -6.29
CA THR A 14 -13.27 6.45 -5.18
C THR A 14 -13.35 5.18 -4.34
N ALA A 15 -13.47 4.01 -4.98
CA ALA A 15 -13.46 2.72 -4.29
C ALA A 15 -12.16 2.50 -3.49
N ASN A 16 -11.04 2.92 -4.04
CA ASN A 16 -9.74 2.85 -3.38
C ASN A 16 -9.66 3.77 -2.16
N PHE A 17 -10.07 5.02 -2.32
CA PHE A 17 -10.11 5.98 -1.22
C PHE A 17 -10.98 5.48 -0.07
N THR A 18 -12.21 5.03 -0.36
CA THR A 18 -13.14 4.54 0.66
C THR A 18 -12.65 3.28 1.36
N LEU A 19 -11.96 2.38 0.66
CA LEU A 19 -11.32 1.20 1.24
C LEU A 19 -10.29 1.60 2.31
N PHE A 20 -9.36 2.48 1.94
CA PHE A 20 -8.32 2.94 2.86
C PHE A 20 -8.89 3.83 3.98
N PHE A 21 -9.85 4.69 3.66
CA PHE A 21 -10.53 5.51 4.65
C PHE A 21 -11.23 4.66 5.72
N ALA A 22 -12.04 3.66 5.31
CA ALA A 22 -12.71 2.75 6.23
C ALA A 22 -11.73 1.99 7.14
N PHE A 23 -10.61 1.53 6.58
CA PHE A 23 -9.58 0.84 7.35
C PHE A 23 -8.90 1.76 8.37
N TYR A 24 -8.44 2.94 7.93
CA TYR A 24 -7.70 3.86 8.80
C TYR A 24 -8.60 4.64 9.77
N LEU A 25 -9.90 4.71 9.52
CA LEU A 25 -10.90 5.26 10.45
C LEU A 25 -10.82 4.59 11.83
N LEU A 26 -10.65 3.27 11.85
CA LEU A 26 -10.62 2.48 13.08
C LEU A 26 -9.22 2.32 13.67
N THR A 27 -8.21 2.23 12.82
CA THR A 27 -6.85 1.79 13.21
C THR A 27 -6.29 2.48 14.47
N PRO A 28 -6.34 3.82 14.63
CA PRO A 28 -5.76 4.48 15.81
C PRO A 28 -6.59 4.30 17.08
N LEU A 29 -7.84 3.92 16.95
CA LEU A 29 -8.77 3.78 18.08
C LEU A 29 -8.92 2.33 18.56
N LEU A 30 -8.48 1.35 17.77
CA LEU A 30 -8.56 -0.07 18.16
C LEU A 30 -7.78 -0.40 19.44
N PRO A 31 -6.56 0.14 19.69
CA PRO A 31 -5.88 -0.09 20.96
C PRO A 31 -6.70 0.39 22.16
N LEU A 32 -7.33 1.56 22.03
CA LEU A 32 -8.19 2.14 23.07
C LEU A 32 -9.43 1.26 23.29
N TYR A 33 -10.10 0.87 22.21
CA TYR A 33 -11.25 -0.04 22.26
C TYR A 33 -10.92 -1.36 22.97
N LEU A 34 -9.81 -1.99 22.64
CA LEU A 34 -9.37 -3.26 23.25
C LEU A 34 -9.06 -3.09 24.73
N SER A 35 -8.45 -1.98 25.13
CA SER A 35 -8.16 -1.66 26.52
C SER A 35 -9.43 -1.37 27.31
N GLU A 36 -10.33 -0.52 26.80
CA GLU A 36 -11.52 -0.08 27.54
C GLU A 36 -12.64 -1.14 27.57
N HIS A 37 -12.84 -1.85 26.45
CA HIS A 37 -13.96 -2.78 26.33
C HIS A 37 -13.64 -4.19 26.80
N PHE A 38 -12.41 -4.66 26.59
CA PHE A 38 -11.97 -6.02 26.94
C PHE A 38 -10.92 -6.06 28.05
N ASN A 39 -10.50 -4.93 28.62
CA ASN A 39 -9.41 -4.82 29.60
C ASN A 39 -8.12 -5.53 29.13
N ALA A 40 -7.84 -5.48 27.81
CA ALA A 40 -6.70 -6.15 27.21
C ALA A 40 -5.39 -5.47 27.61
N THR A 41 -4.38 -6.27 27.94
CA THR A 41 -3.01 -5.80 28.22
C THR A 41 -2.30 -5.34 26.96
N LYS A 42 -1.24 -4.54 27.07
CA LYS A 42 -0.53 -3.94 25.92
C LYS A 42 0.04 -4.99 24.96
N ASP A 43 0.55 -6.09 25.47
CA ASP A 43 1.07 -7.24 24.73
C ASP A 43 -0.05 -7.94 23.94
N VAL A 44 -1.22 -8.17 24.57
CA VAL A 44 -2.39 -8.74 23.91
C VAL A 44 -2.91 -7.80 22.82
N ILE A 45 -2.98 -6.50 23.06
CA ILE A 45 -3.36 -5.50 22.04
C ILE A 45 -2.42 -5.59 20.82
N GLY A 46 -1.10 -5.64 21.07
CA GLY A 46 -0.11 -5.81 20.03
C GLY A 46 -0.31 -7.08 19.21
N LEU A 47 -0.57 -8.21 19.88
CA LEU A 47 -0.84 -9.50 19.24
C LEU A 47 -2.10 -9.45 18.35
N VAL A 48 -3.21 -8.93 18.89
CA VAL A 48 -4.49 -8.80 18.16
C VAL A 48 -4.33 -7.95 16.91
N LEU A 49 -3.63 -6.82 17.02
CA LEU A 49 -3.46 -5.89 15.90
C LEU A 49 -2.47 -6.40 14.86
N SER A 50 -1.43 -7.12 15.27
CA SER A 50 -0.45 -7.70 14.34
C SER A 50 -1.01 -8.84 13.49
N GLY A 51 -1.98 -9.59 14.01
CA GLY A 51 -2.66 -10.67 13.28
C GLY A 51 -3.24 -10.22 11.93
N TYR A 52 -3.78 -8.99 11.88
CA TYR A 52 -4.25 -8.38 10.64
C TYR A 52 -3.15 -8.22 9.59
N SER A 53 -1.99 -7.70 9.98
CA SER A 53 -0.86 -7.48 9.08
C SER A 53 -0.29 -8.79 8.55
N VAL A 54 -0.21 -9.80 9.40
CA VAL A 54 0.26 -11.15 9.02
C VAL A 54 -0.65 -11.76 7.97
N THR A 55 -1.97 -11.74 8.17
CA THR A 55 -2.90 -12.31 7.20
C THR A 55 -2.95 -11.50 5.90
N ALA A 56 -2.89 -10.16 5.97
CA ALA A 56 -2.80 -9.32 4.78
C ALA A 56 -1.55 -9.69 3.94
N LEU A 57 -0.40 -9.84 4.59
CA LEU A 57 0.85 -10.24 3.95
C LEU A 57 0.76 -11.62 3.29
N LEU A 58 0.21 -12.60 4.01
CA LEU A 58 0.08 -13.97 3.51
C LEU A 58 -0.88 -14.08 2.31
N PHE A 59 -1.98 -13.32 2.31
CA PHE A 59 -2.98 -13.39 1.24
C PHE A 59 -2.59 -12.63 -0.04
N ARG A 60 -1.73 -11.62 0.03
CA ARG A 60 -1.34 -10.80 -1.15
C ARG A 60 -0.73 -11.59 -2.31
N PRO A 61 0.22 -12.51 -2.12
CA PRO A 61 0.78 -13.29 -3.21
C PRO A 61 -0.28 -14.14 -3.92
N PHE A 62 -1.17 -14.77 -3.15
CA PHE A 62 -2.29 -15.54 -3.72
C PHE A 62 -3.28 -14.63 -4.47
N SER A 63 -3.52 -13.43 -3.96
CA SER A 63 -4.42 -12.46 -4.58
C SER A 63 -3.93 -12.04 -5.95
N GLY A 64 -2.62 -11.83 -6.13
CA GLY A 64 -2.00 -11.55 -7.43
C GLY A 64 -2.29 -12.67 -8.43
N TYR A 65 -2.08 -13.92 -8.00
CA TYR A 65 -2.40 -15.10 -8.82
C TYR A 65 -3.88 -15.19 -9.18
N PHE A 66 -4.79 -14.97 -8.21
CA PHE A 66 -6.25 -15.01 -8.48
C PHE A 66 -6.68 -13.91 -9.47
N VAL A 67 -6.17 -12.70 -9.31
CA VAL A 67 -6.48 -11.57 -10.20
C VAL A 67 -5.99 -11.82 -11.64
N ASP A 68 -4.90 -12.55 -11.81
CA ASP A 68 -4.38 -12.90 -13.13
C ASP A 68 -5.06 -14.14 -13.72
N SER A 69 -5.61 -15.03 -12.88
CA SER A 69 -6.21 -16.32 -13.31
C SER A 69 -7.72 -16.26 -13.51
N PHE A 70 -8.41 -15.33 -12.86
CA PHE A 70 -9.88 -15.22 -12.88
C PHE A 70 -10.32 -13.83 -13.37
N PRO A 71 -11.61 -13.66 -13.75
CA PRO A 71 -12.14 -12.36 -14.14
C PRO A 71 -11.94 -11.32 -13.04
N ARG A 72 -11.09 -10.33 -13.30
CA ARG A 72 -10.60 -9.34 -12.31
C ARG A 72 -11.72 -8.65 -11.54
N LYS A 73 -12.83 -8.31 -12.23
CA LYS A 73 -13.98 -7.69 -11.57
C LYS A 73 -14.65 -8.62 -10.56
N LYS A 74 -14.78 -9.93 -10.86
CA LYS A 74 -15.36 -10.91 -9.92
C LYS A 74 -14.48 -11.05 -8.68
N VAL A 75 -13.16 -11.16 -8.87
CA VAL A 75 -12.19 -11.21 -7.75
C VAL A 75 -12.30 -9.96 -6.89
N LEU A 76 -12.30 -8.76 -7.50
CA LEU A 76 -12.45 -7.49 -6.79
C LEU A 76 -13.73 -7.47 -5.95
N MET A 77 -14.87 -7.85 -6.53
CA MET A 77 -16.16 -7.83 -5.84
C MET A 77 -16.23 -8.81 -4.67
N ILE A 78 -15.71 -10.03 -4.83
CA ILE A 78 -15.66 -11.02 -3.75
C ILE A 78 -14.78 -10.52 -2.61
N CYS A 79 -13.59 -10.01 -2.91
CA CYS A 79 -12.67 -9.49 -1.90
C CYS A 79 -13.26 -8.28 -1.17
N PHE A 80 -13.94 -7.38 -1.89
CA PHE A 80 -14.60 -6.21 -1.30
C PHE A 80 -15.78 -6.62 -0.41
N ALA A 81 -16.58 -7.59 -0.84
CA ALA A 81 -17.69 -8.12 -0.04
C ALA A 81 -17.19 -8.75 1.26
N LEU A 82 -16.14 -9.57 1.20
CA LEU A 82 -15.52 -10.16 2.39
C LEU A 82 -14.96 -9.09 3.33
N PHE A 83 -14.32 -8.06 2.77
CA PHE A 83 -13.84 -6.90 3.55
C PHE A 83 -14.99 -6.19 4.28
N ALA A 84 -16.11 -5.91 3.60
CA ALA A 84 -17.27 -5.26 4.21
C ALA A 84 -17.95 -6.16 5.27
N VAL A 85 -18.11 -7.45 5.01
CA VAL A 85 -18.72 -8.40 5.96
C VAL A 85 -17.94 -8.47 7.28
N LEU A 86 -16.60 -8.37 7.23
CA LEU A 86 -15.80 -8.42 8.45
C LEU A 86 -15.90 -7.14 9.29
N PHE A 87 -16.31 -5.99 8.72
CA PHE A 87 -16.74 -4.84 9.54
C PHE A 87 -18.00 -5.16 10.36
N ALA A 88 -18.97 -5.88 9.79
CA ALA A 88 -20.12 -6.35 10.56
C ALA A 88 -19.69 -7.37 11.64
N GLY A 89 -18.63 -8.13 11.40
CA GLY A 89 -18.02 -9.02 12.38
C GLY A 89 -17.55 -8.28 13.65
N TYR A 90 -17.04 -7.05 13.57
CA TYR A 90 -16.66 -6.26 14.75
C TYR A 90 -17.87 -5.89 15.61
N LEU A 91 -19.04 -5.64 15.00
CA LEU A 91 -20.28 -5.35 15.73
C LEU A 91 -20.81 -6.57 16.48
N ALA A 92 -20.54 -7.77 15.96
CA ALA A 92 -20.94 -9.04 16.57
C ALA A 92 -19.92 -9.58 17.58
N ALA A 93 -18.72 -9.00 17.65
CA ALA A 93 -17.62 -9.51 18.47
C ALA A 93 -17.82 -9.12 19.96
N SER A 94 -18.49 -9.98 20.71
CA SER A 94 -18.77 -9.81 22.15
C SER A 94 -17.62 -10.25 23.06
N THR A 95 -16.64 -10.99 22.55
CA THR A 95 -15.46 -11.45 23.31
C THR A 95 -14.17 -11.06 22.65
N LEU A 96 -13.09 -10.92 23.45
CA LEU A 96 -11.76 -10.63 22.94
C LEU A 96 -11.27 -11.67 21.91
N LEU A 97 -11.57 -12.96 22.16
CA LEU A 97 -11.21 -14.03 21.23
C LEU A 97 -11.91 -13.86 19.87
N LEU A 98 -13.22 -13.61 19.89
CA LEU A 98 -13.99 -13.41 18.64
C LEU A 98 -13.50 -12.15 17.90
N PHE A 99 -13.24 -11.07 18.62
CA PHE A 99 -12.65 -9.86 18.04
C PHE A 99 -11.29 -10.14 17.38
N THR A 100 -10.43 -10.92 18.07
CA THR A 100 -9.12 -11.32 17.55
C THR A 100 -9.24 -12.12 16.26
N ILE A 101 -10.17 -13.08 16.22
CA ILE A 101 -10.44 -13.87 15.01
C ILE A 101 -10.90 -12.98 13.86
N VAL A 102 -11.91 -12.14 14.11
CA VAL A 102 -12.43 -11.20 13.09
C VAL A 102 -11.33 -10.27 12.59
N ARG A 103 -10.54 -9.68 13.51
CA ARG A 103 -9.46 -8.76 13.17
C ARG A 103 -8.38 -9.44 12.33
N THR A 104 -7.98 -10.63 12.73
CA THR A 104 -6.96 -11.42 12.02
C THR A 104 -7.45 -11.80 10.61
N LEU A 105 -8.67 -12.32 10.50
CA LEU A 105 -9.26 -12.69 9.21
C LEU A 105 -9.46 -11.48 8.29
N HIS A 106 -9.76 -10.31 8.84
CA HIS A 106 -10.02 -9.09 8.05
C HIS A 106 -8.79 -8.62 7.24
N GLY A 107 -7.57 -8.96 7.68
CA GLY A 107 -6.36 -8.66 6.93
C GLY A 107 -6.29 -9.33 5.56
N GLY A 108 -6.78 -10.57 5.45
CA GLY A 108 -6.77 -11.31 4.18
C GLY A 108 -7.55 -10.60 3.05
N PRO A 109 -8.85 -10.34 3.21
CA PRO A 109 -9.63 -9.57 2.23
C PRO A 109 -9.08 -8.18 1.95
N PHE A 110 -8.54 -7.46 2.95
CA PHE A 110 -7.90 -6.18 2.71
C PHE A 110 -6.69 -6.31 1.79
N GLY A 111 -5.79 -7.26 2.08
CA GLY A 111 -4.65 -7.54 1.23
C GLY A 111 -5.08 -7.88 -0.20
N ALA A 112 -6.11 -8.71 -0.35
CA ALA A 112 -6.63 -9.14 -1.63
C ALA A 112 -7.30 -8.00 -2.42
N VAL A 113 -8.16 -7.20 -1.78
CA VAL A 113 -8.85 -6.10 -2.46
C VAL A 113 -7.89 -5.00 -2.90
N THR A 114 -6.82 -4.73 -2.15
CA THR A 114 -5.82 -3.74 -2.57
C THR A 114 -5.09 -4.16 -3.85
N VAL A 115 -4.75 -5.44 -3.99
CA VAL A 115 -4.15 -6.00 -5.22
C VAL A 115 -5.15 -5.96 -6.38
N ALA A 116 -6.38 -6.44 -6.16
CA ALA A 116 -7.41 -6.49 -7.19
C ALA A 116 -7.78 -5.08 -7.70
N ASN A 117 -7.99 -4.14 -6.80
CA ASN A 117 -8.40 -2.77 -7.16
C ASN A 117 -7.28 -2.02 -7.89
N SER A 118 -6.02 -2.17 -7.47
CA SER A 118 -4.88 -1.57 -8.17
C SER A 118 -4.68 -2.16 -9.57
N THR A 119 -4.95 -3.46 -9.75
CA THR A 119 -4.88 -4.11 -11.06
C THR A 119 -6.01 -3.63 -11.98
N VAL A 120 -7.24 -3.52 -11.45
CA VAL A 120 -8.38 -2.94 -12.18
C VAL A 120 -8.10 -1.47 -12.55
N ALA A 121 -7.46 -0.69 -11.68
CA ALA A 121 -7.07 0.68 -11.99
C ALA A 121 -6.15 0.76 -13.23
N ILE A 122 -5.20 -0.17 -13.35
CA ILE A 122 -4.29 -0.25 -14.52
C ILE A 122 -5.08 -0.58 -15.80
N ASP A 123 -6.09 -1.44 -15.71
CA ASP A 123 -6.87 -1.86 -16.87
C ASP A 123 -7.79 -0.77 -17.43
N VAL A 124 -8.33 0.09 -16.57
CA VAL A 124 -9.20 1.19 -16.99
C VAL A 124 -8.42 2.43 -17.46
N LEU A 125 -7.10 2.45 -17.25
CA LEU A 125 -6.23 3.54 -17.68
C LEU A 125 -5.81 3.39 -19.15
N PRO A 126 -5.86 4.48 -19.93
CA PRO A 126 -5.27 4.49 -21.27
C PRO A 126 -3.78 4.13 -21.23
N SER A 127 -3.33 3.34 -22.20
CA SER A 127 -1.91 2.90 -22.26
C SER A 127 -0.94 4.08 -22.29
N SER A 128 -1.28 5.14 -23.03
CA SER A 128 -0.49 6.37 -23.17
C SER A 128 -0.33 7.17 -21.87
N ARG A 129 -1.26 7.01 -20.91
CA ARG A 129 -1.30 7.78 -19.64
C ARG A 129 -1.23 6.89 -18.39
N ARG A 130 -0.91 5.61 -18.53
CA ARG A 130 -0.93 4.63 -17.43
C ARG A 130 0.03 5.00 -16.30
N ASN A 131 1.26 5.39 -16.63
CA ASN A 131 2.25 5.76 -15.61
C ASN A 131 1.79 6.95 -14.75
N GLU A 132 1.19 7.94 -15.38
CA GLU A 132 0.61 9.12 -14.72
C GLU A 132 -0.58 8.70 -13.83
N GLY A 133 -1.49 7.88 -14.38
CA GLY A 133 -2.66 7.39 -13.65
C GLY A 133 -2.28 6.56 -12.41
N ILE A 134 -1.30 5.65 -12.51
CA ILE A 134 -0.81 4.90 -11.34
C ILE A 134 -0.28 5.87 -10.27
N GLY A 135 0.35 6.97 -10.68
CA GLY A 135 0.75 8.02 -9.77
C GLY A 135 -0.42 8.62 -8.99
N TYR A 136 -1.48 9.02 -9.68
CA TYR A 136 -2.68 9.56 -9.02
C TYR A 136 -3.44 8.52 -8.19
N TYR A 137 -3.43 7.23 -8.60
CA TYR A 137 -4.06 6.17 -7.85
C TYR A 137 -3.53 6.09 -6.40
N GLY A 138 -2.23 6.23 -6.21
CA GLY A 138 -1.61 6.27 -4.89
C GLY A 138 -2.06 7.44 -4.00
N LEU A 139 -2.58 8.55 -4.57
CA LEU A 139 -3.15 9.63 -3.76
C LEU A 139 -4.41 9.21 -2.99
N GLY A 140 -5.25 8.36 -3.59
CA GLY A 140 -6.43 7.82 -2.93
C GLY A 140 -6.08 7.06 -1.64
N ASN A 141 -5.04 6.23 -1.68
CA ASN A 141 -4.54 5.52 -0.50
C ASN A 141 -4.13 6.50 0.60
N ASN A 142 -3.30 7.49 0.22
CA ASN A 142 -2.71 8.43 1.17
C ASN A 142 -3.73 9.38 1.78
N LEU A 143 -4.72 9.82 0.99
CA LEU A 143 -5.83 10.61 1.50
C LEU A 143 -6.69 9.80 2.47
N GLY A 144 -6.97 8.53 2.17
CA GLY A 144 -7.67 7.63 3.09
C GLY A 144 -6.90 7.43 4.40
N MET A 145 -5.57 7.23 4.29
CA MET A 145 -4.67 7.08 5.43
C MET A 145 -4.58 8.34 6.30
N ALA A 146 -4.64 9.53 5.71
CA ALA A 146 -4.58 10.80 6.44
C ALA A 146 -5.94 11.18 7.05
N LEU A 147 -7.01 11.12 6.25
CA LEU A 147 -8.34 11.59 6.65
C LEU A 147 -9.09 10.58 7.54
N GLY A 148 -8.84 9.28 7.37
CA GLY A 148 -9.47 8.23 8.17
C GLY A 148 -9.25 8.42 9.67
N PRO A 149 -7.99 8.49 10.17
CA PRO A 149 -7.70 8.72 11.59
C PRO A 149 -8.30 10.02 12.12
N ILE A 150 -8.23 11.10 11.35
CA ILE A 150 -8.78 12.41 11.75
C ILE A 150 -10.28 12.30 11.97
N ALA A 151 -11.01 11.71 11.01
CA ALA A 151 -12.44 11.51 11.10
C ALA A 151 -12.81 10.56 12.24
N GLY A 152 -12.09 9.45 12.41
CA GLY A 152 -12.32 8.47 13.46
C GLY A 152 -12.16 9.07 14.85
N ILE A 153 -11.04 9.74 15.10
CA ILE A 153 -10.76 10.39 16.40
C ILE A 153 -11.75 11.51 16.67
N ALA A 154 -12.08 12.36 15.67
CA ALA A 154 -13.05 13.42 15.85
C ALA A 154 -14.44 12.87 16.21
N LEU A 155 -14.90 11.86 15.48
CA LEU A 155 -16.19 11.22 15.74
C LEU A 155 -16.23 10.55 17.12
N TYR A 156 -15.18 9.85 17.51
CA TYR A 156 -15.08 9.25 18.86
C TYR A 156 -15.10 10.31 19.96
N ARG A 157 -14.34 11.38 19.83
CA ARG A 157 -14.34 12.48 20.82
C ARG A 157 -15.71 13.13 20.99
N TRP A 158 -16.48 13.21 19.90
CA TRP A 158 -17.81 13.83 19.92
C TRP A 158 -18.89 12.89 20.50
N THR A 159 -18.82 11.60 20.19
CA THR A 159 -19.90 10.64 20.51
C THR A 159 -19.56 9.69 21.66
N ASN A 160 -18.29 9.51 21.97
CA ASN A 160 -17.75 8.50 22.89
C ASN A 160 -18.28 7.08 22.60
N ASN A 161 -18.51 6.75 21.33
CA ASN A 161 -19.18 5.53 20.91
C ASN A 161 -18.40 4.78 19.82
N PHE A 162 -17.77 3.65 20.17
CA PHE A 162 -17.06 2.80 19.22
C PHE A 162 -17.98 2.09 18.22
N GLN A 163 -19.21 1.75 18.60
CA GLN A 163 -20.11 1.05 17.69
C GLN A 163 -20.46 1.92 16.49
N LEU A 164 -20.61 3.24 16.69
CA LEU A 164 -20.85 4.17 15.60
C LEU A 164 -19.68 4.19 14.60
N LEU A 165 -18.44 4.04 15.07
CA LEU A 165 -17.27 3.94 14.20
C LEU A 165 -17.29 2.65 13.37
N PHE A 166 -17.67 1.52 13.94
CA PHE A 166 -17.81 0.25 13.20
C PHE A 166 -18.93 0.33 12.15
N TRP A 167 -20.07 0.93 12.51
CA TRP A 167 -21.16 1.17 11.55
C TRP A 167 -20.74 2.10 10.41
N LEU A 168 -20.03 3.18 10.72
CA LEU A 168 -19.51 4.09 9.70
C LEU A 168 -18.49 3.38 8.80
N GLY A 169 -17.57 2.60 9.37
CA GLY A 169 -16.61 1.79 8.62
C GLY A 169 -17.31 0.82 7.66
N LEU A 170 -18.35 0.12 8.13
CA LEU A 170 -19.18 -0.76 7.32
C LEU A 170 -19.89 0.02 6.18
N ALA A 171 -20.53 1.13 6.50
CA ALA A 171 -21.24 1.95 5.52
C ALA A 171 -20.30 2.45 4.40
N VAL A 172 -19.11 2.94 4.77
CA VAL A 172 -18.09 3.40 3.82
C VAL A 172 -17.54 2.24 2.98
N ALA A 173 -17.32 1.06 3.58
CA ALA A 173 -16.90 -0.13 2.84
C ALA A 173 -17.97 -0.59 1.84
N CYS A 174 -19.25 -0.62 2.24
CA CYS A 174 -20.36 -0.93 1.35
C CYS A 174 -20.51 0.09 0.22
N PHE A 175 -20.33 1.37 0.52
CA PHE A 175 -20.33 2.42 -0.51
C PHE A 175 -19.21 2.21 -1.52
N GLY A 176 -17.98 1.95 -1.05
CA GLY A 176 -16.85 1.63 -1.92
C GLY A 176 -17.10 0.40 -2.80
N MET A 177 -17.69 -0.65 -2.24
CA MET A 177 -18.08 -1.85 -2.97
C MET A 177 -19.13 -1.54 -4.07
N THR A 178 -20.16 -0.75 -3.76
CA THR A 178 -21.19 -0.39 -4.76
C THR A 178 -20.61 0.45 -5.89
N VAL A 179 -19.72 1.39 -5.58
CA VAL A 179 -18.99 2.15 -6.61
C VAL A 179 -18.12 1.22 -7.48
N ALA A 180 -17.37 0.29 -6.88
CA ALA A 180 -16.58 -0.69 -7.62
C ALA A 180 -17.44 -1.58 -8.53
N ALA A 181 -18.66 -1.95 -8.11
CA ALA A 181 -19.60 -2.74 -8.90
C ALA A 181 -20.00 -2.03 -10.21
N THR A 182 -20.05 -0.69 -10.22
CA THR A 182 -20.40 0.12 -11.41
C THR A 182 -19.25 0.29 -12.42
N VAL A 183 -18.03 -0.16 -12.10
CA VAL A 183 -16.88 -0.10 -13.01
C VAL A 183 -17.10 -1.04 -14.19
N LYS A 184 -16.95 -0.53 -15.40
CA LYS A 184 -17.04 -1.31 -16.63
C LYS A 184 -15.64 -1.63 -17.12
N LEU A 185 -15.29 -2.91 -17.18
CA LEU A 185 -14.06 -3.39 -17.82
C LEU A 185 -14.41 -3.78 -19.25
N ASN A 186 -13.81 -3.09 -20.23
CA ASN A 186 -13.89 -3.50 -21.61
C ASN A 186 -13.12 -4.83 -21.75
N GLY A 187 -13.70 -5.84 -22.30
CA GLY A 187 -13.43 -7.28 -22.32
C GLY A 187 -11.99 -7.83 -22.53
N SER A 188 -10.96 -7.19 -21.98
CA SER A 188 -9.57 -7.65 -22.09
C SER A 188 -8.90 -8.02 -20.75
N GLY A 189 -9.68 -8.20 -19.70
CA GLY A 189 -9.21 -8.54 -18.36
C GLY A 189 -9.56 -9.98 -17.97
N GLY A 190 -8.63 -10.90 -18.13
CA GLY A 190 -8.74 -12.32 -17.73
C GLY A 190 -9.08 -13.25 -18.89
N ALA A 191 -8.09 -14.03 -19.32
CA ALA A 191 -8.20 -15.21 -20.20
C ALA A 191 -9.29 -15.16 -21.30
N THR A 192 -9.33 -14.13 -22.13
CA THR A 192 -9.94 -14.21 -23.44
C THR A 192 -8.86 -14.67 -24.40
N ARG A 193 -8.91 -15.96 -24.76
CA ARG A 193 -8.34 -16.43 -26.01
C ARG A 193 -8.84 -15.49 -27.10
N SER A 194 -7.95 -14.73 -27.73
CA SER A 194 -8.24 -14.07 -28.99
C SER A 194 -8.62 -15.17 -29.97
N SER A 195 -9.90 -15.29 -30.27
CA SER A 195 -10.38 -15.96 -31.44
C SER A 195 -10.23 -14.98 -32.61
N ASP A 196 -9.01 -14.64 -32.96
CA ASP A 196 -8.73 -14.15 -34.29
C ASP A 196 -8.57 -15.38 -35.19
N ASN A 197 -9.52 -15.50 -36.11
CA ASN A 197 -9.53 -16.44 -37.20
C ASN A 197 -8.22 -16.41 -37.98
N VAL A 198 -7.35 -17.36 -37.70
CA VAL A 198 -6.42 -17.87 -38.68
C VAL A 198 -6.59 -19.39 -38.70
N ALA A 199 -7.09 -19.87 -39.81
CA ALA A 199 -7.30 -21.27 -40.09
C ALA A 199 -5.98 -22.05 -40.11
N VAL A 200 -6.11 -23.32 -39.66
CA VAL A 200 -5.24 -24.47 -40.01
C VAL A 200 -3.90 -24.57 -39.27
N SER A 201 -3.93 -25.39 -38.24
CA SER A 201 -3.22 -26.68 -38.19
C SER A 201 -3.61 -27.44 -36.94
N SER A 202 -4.08 -28.64 -37.12
CA SER A 202 -4.50 -29.62 -36.12
C SER A 202 -3.28 -30.19 -35.39
N GLU A 203 -2.83 -29.53 -34.34
CA GLU A 203 -2.04 -30.15 -33.29
C GLU A 203 -2.75 -29.91 -31.94
N LEU A 204 -3.20 -30.99 -31.32
CA LEU A 204 -3.73 -31.04 -29.96
C LEU A 204 -2.74 -30.33 -29.02
N PRO A 205 -3.18 -29.32 -28.25
CA PRO A 205 -2.29 -28.70 -27.30
C PRO A 205 -1.93 -29.74 -26.22
N LYS A 206 -0.67 -30.16 -26.21
CA LYS A 206 -0.09 -30.92 -25.11
C LYS A 206 -0.46 -30.22 -23.81
N LYS A 207 -1.20 -30.91 -22.92
CA LYS A 207 -1.40 -30.52 -21.51
C LYS A 207 -0.01 -30.44 -20.87
N THR A 208 0.64 -29.31 -20.97
CA THR A 208 1.78 -29.01 -20.13
C THR A 208 1.26 -28.90 -18.71
N THR A 209 1.56 -29.90 -17.90
CA THR A 209 1.44 -29.85 -16.45
C THR A 209 2.23 -28.62 -15.99
N ARG A 210 1.50 -27.52 -15.75
CA ARG A 210 2.10 -26.25 -15.30
C ARG A 210 2.66 -26.48 -13.90
N LYS A 211 3.97 -26.72 -13.81
CA LYS A 211 4.67 -26.75 -12.52
C LYS A 211 4.36 -25.45 -11.78
N ILE A 212 4.02 -25.56 -10.49
CA ILE A 212 3.86 -24.40 -9.62
C ILE A 212 5.24 -23.76 -9.50
N SER A 213 5.42 -22.56 -10.07
CA SER A 213 6.65 -21.81 -9.97
C SER A 213 6.44 -20.57 -9.09
N LEU A 214 7.49 -20.11 -8.41
CA LEU A 214 7.45 -18.91 -7.57
C LEU A 214 7.02 -17.65 -8.36
N ASP A 215 7.29 -17.59 -9.67
CA ASP A 215 6.86 -16.51 -10.56
C ASP A 215 5.35 -16.28 -10.63
N ARG A 216 4.54 -17.23 -10.14
CA ARG A 216 3.09 -17.09 -10.07
C ARG A 216 2.61 -16.26 -8.87
N PHE A 217 3.43 -16.22 -7.82
CA PHE A 217 3.09 -15.57 -6.55
C PHE A 217 3.95 -14.34 -6.28
N PHE A 218 5.15 -14.33 -6.83
CA PHE A 218 6.12 -13.24 -6.71
C PHE A 218 6.82 -13.05 -8.06
N LEU A 219 6.87 -11.80 -8.56
CA LEU A 219 7.52 -11.48 -9.83
C LEU A 219 9.04 -11.54 -9.66
N VAL A 220 9.63 -12.73 -9.84
CA VAL A 220 11.07 -12.95 -9.68
C VAL A 220 11.88 -12.02 -10.59
N LYS A 221 11.37 -11.70 -11.78
CA LYS A 221 12.00 -10.72 -12.69
C LYS A 221 12.18 -9.34 -12.06
N GLY A 222 11.35 -8.96 -11.08
CA GLY A 222 11.35 -7.67 -10.38
C GLY A 222 11.98 -7.71 -8.99
N TRP A 223 12.63 -8.81 -8.59
CA TRP A 223 13.09 -9.04 -7.22
C TRP A 223 13.91 -7.89 -6.62
N LEU A 224 14.80 -7.28 -7.42
CA LEU A 224 15.67 -6.21 -6.95
C LEU A 224 14.89 -4.89 -6.72
N ILE A 225 13.83 -4.66 -7.52
CA ILE A 225 12.89 -3.54 -7.33
C ILE A 225 12.13 -3.75 -6.03
N GLY A 226 11.67 -5.00 -5.77
CA GLY A 226 11.03 -5.39 -4.52
C GLY A 226 11.96 -5.23 -3.31
N ALA A 227 13.22 -5.66 -3.42
CA ALA A 227 14.21 -5.53 -2.35
C ALA A 227 14.40 -4.06 -1.93
N ASN A 228 14.44 -3.11 -2.86
CA ASN A 228 14.45 -1.68 -2.53
C ASN A 228 13.21 -1.28 -1.72
N MET A 229 12.02 -1.76 -2.11
CA MET A 229 10.78 -1.43 -1.39
C MET A 229 10.74 -1.97 0.04
N VAL A 230 11.46 -3.06 0.34
CA VAL A 230 11.64 -3.55 1.71
C VAL A 230 12.35 -2.50 2.57
N PHE A 231 13.43 -1.88 2.09
CA PHE A 231 14.16 -0.85 2.83
C PHE A 231 13.28 0.38 3.10
N PHE A 232 12.53 0.86 2.10
CA PHE A 232 11.65 2.03 2.28
C PHE A 232 10.42 1.69 3.12
N GLY A 233 9.88 0.48 3.00
CA GLY A 233 8.85 -0.04 3.89
C GLY A 233 9.30 -0.10 5.34
N PHE A 234 10.53 -0.56 5.59
CA PHE A 234 11.14 -0.58 6.93
C PHE A 234 11.14 0.81 7.56
N CYS A 235 11.61 1.81 6.83
CA CYS A 235 11.65 3.19 7.30
C CYS A 235 10.26 3.70 7.71
N PHE A 236 9.26 3.44 6.86
CA PHE A 236 7.89 3.85 7.13
C PHE A 236 7.25 3.05 8.27
N GLY A 237 7.61 1.78 8.43
CA GLY A 237 7.17 0.91 9.52
C GLY A 237 7.57 1.46 10.90
N VAL A 238 8.84 1.81 11.07
CA VAL A 238 9.34 2.45 12.30
C VAL A 238 8.65 3.79 12.52
N LEU A 239 8.61 4.66 11.50
CA LEU A 239 8.02 5.99 11.60
C LEU A 239 6.55 5.92 12.02
N SER A 240 5.74 5.12 11.34
CA SER A 240 4.29 5.07 11.57
C SER A 240 3.90 4.54 12.94
N ASN A 241 4.73 3.68 13.54
CA ASN A 241 4.42 3.06 14.83
C ASN A 241 5.04 3.78 16.02
N TYR A 242 6.22 4.35 15.87
CA TYR A 242 6.98 4.92 16.99
C TYR A 242 7.06 6.45 16.99
N LEU A 243 6.50 7.11 15.97
CA LEU A 243 6.50 8.57 15.84
C LEU A 243 5.98 9.28 17.08
N ALA A 244 4.80 8.88 17.58
CA ALA A 244 4.14 9.55 18.69
C ALA A 244 4.93 9.44 19.99
N ILE A 245 5.55 8.28 20.25
CA ILE A 245 6.34 8.05 21.47
C ILE A 245 7.64 8.83 21.38
N TYR A 246 8.37 8.68 20.27
CA TYR A 246 9.64 9.38 20.07
C TYR A 246 9.49 10.90 20.11
N SER A 247 8.46 11.44 19.46
CA SER A 247 8.23 12.90 19.47
C SER A 247 7.92 13.43 20.87
N LYS A 248 7.20 12.65 21.70
CA LYS A 248 6.95 13.01 23.08
C LYS A 248 8.23 12.95 23.93
N GLU A 249 9.01 11.88 23.83
CA GLU A 249 10.18 11.64 24.66
C GLU A 249 11.38 12.52 24.27
N ALA A 250 11.70 12.62 22.97
CA ALA A 250 12.88 13.29 22.47
C ALA A 250 12.67 14.77 22.12
N MET A 251 11.42 15.16 21.80
CA MET A 251 11.10 16.51 21.29
C MET A 251 10.11 17.27 22.18
N GLY A 252 9.51 16.61 23.19
CA GLY A 252 8.46 17.21 24.02
C GLY A 252 7.14 17.51 23.28
N ILE A 253 6.98 16.97 22.06
CA ILE A 253 5.81 17.22 21.21
C ILE A 253 4.73 16.19 21.55
N THR A 254 3.61 16.67 22.12
CA THR A 254 2.44 15.86 22.43
C THR A 254 1.30 16.17 21.48
N GLY A 255 0.65 15.13 20.91
CA GLY A 255 -0.55 15.30 20.07
C GLY A 255 -0.27 15.77 18.64
N GLY A 256 0.98 15.92 18.20
CA GLY A 256 1.36 16.41 16.86
C GLY A 256 1.26 15.38 15.74
N THR A 257 0.98 14.12 16.04
CA THR A 257 1.02 13.00 15.07
C THR A 257 0.03 13.18 13.91
N GLY A 258 -1.18 13.68 14.19
CA GLY A 258 -2.18 13.97 13.15
C GLY A 258 -1.68 15.03 12.17
N THR A 259 -1.12 16.14 12.68
CA THR A 259 -0.51 17.21 11.86
C THR A 259 0.67 16.69 11.06
N TYR A 260 1.50 15.81 11.63
CA TYR A 260 2.61 15.17 10.93
C TYR A 260 2.14 14.43 9.68
N PHE A 261 1.16 13.53 9.83
CA PHE A 261 0.62 12.77 8.69
C PHE A 261 -0.16 13.65 7.70
N LEU A 262 -0.78 14.74 8.15
CA LEU A 262 -1.38 15.73 7.26
C LEU A 262 -0.31 16.42 6.39
N LEU A 263 0.83 16.81 6.97
CA LEU A 263 1.96 17.36 6.22
C LEU A 263 2.61 16.33 5.28
N CYS A 264 2.69 15.06 5.70
CA CYS A 264 3.09 13.99 4.79
C CYS A 264 2.13 13.89 3.59
N ALA A 265 0.82 13.96 3.81
CA ALA A 265 -0.17 13.97 2.73
C ALA A 265 -0.02 15.19 1.82
N ALA A 266 0.24 16.37 2.38
CA ALA A 266 0.54 17.58 1.60
C ALA A 266 1.78 17.40 0.71
N GLY A 267 2.87 16.84 1.26
CA GLY A 267 4.07 16.50 0.49
C GLY A 267 3.79 15.51 -0.63
N LEU A 268 2.97 14.48 -0.38
CA LEU A 268 2.50 13.53 -1.39
C LEU A 268 1.74 14.23 -2.52
N ILE A 269 0.86 15.17 -2.21
CA ILE A 269 0.12 15.95 -3.22
C ILE A 269 1.07 16.81 -4.04
N LEU A 270 1.99 17.53 -3.39
CA LEU A 270 3.00 18.36 -4.06
C LEU A 270 3.88 17.54 -5.01
N SER A 271 4.22 16.30 -4.65
CA SER A 271 4.99 15.42 -5.53
C SER A 271 4.30 15.17 -6.87
N ARG A 272 2.97 15.28 -6.96
CA ARG A 272 2.22 15.10 -8.21
C ARG A 272 2.41 16.26 -9.16
N LEU A 273 2.58 17.47 -8.64
CA LEU A 273 2.86 18.65 -9.46
C LEU A 273 4.24 18.53 -10.13
N GLN A 274 5.22 18.00 -9.40
CA GLN A 274 6.59 17.86 -9.90
C GLN A 274 6.81 16.55 -10.69
N GLY A 275 6.31 15.41 -10.18
CA GLY A 275 6.60 14.08 -10.69
C GLY A 275 5.71 13.63 -11.86
N SER A 276 4.53 14.23 -12.06
CA SER A 276 3.58 13.81 -13.10
C SER A 276 4.19 13.89 -14.50
N ILE A 277 4.98 14.91 -14.79
CA ILE A 277 5.67 15.10 -16.08
C ILE A 277 6.70 13.98 -16.29
N ALA A 278 7.53 13.69 -15.29
CA ALA A 278 8.53 12.62 -15.37
C ALA A 278 7.90 11.24 -15.54
N LEU A 279 6.79 10.97 -14.85
CA LEU A 279 6.03 9.73 -15.00
C LEU A 279 5.40 9.60 -16.38
N ARG A 280 4.81 10.68 -16.92
CA ARG A 280 4.25 10.72 -18.27
C ARG A 280 5.29 10.46 -19.33
N GLN A 281 6.48 11.03 -19.18
CA GLN A 281 7.62 10.82 -20.09
C GLN A 281 8.30 9.46 -19.91
N GLY A 282 7.83 8.61 -19.00
CA GLY A 282 8.43 7.31 -18.70
C GLY A 282 9.81 7.39 -18.05
N ARG A 283 10.18 8.53 -17.45
CA ARG A 283 11.44 8.74 -16.73
C ARG A 283 11.37 8.17 -15.31
N LEU A 284 11.03 6.86 -15.21
CA LEU A 284 10.73 6.20 -13.94
C LEU A 284 11.91 6.21 -12.98
N THR A 285 13.12 5.93 -13.46
CA THR A 285 14.34 5.92 -12.65
C THR A 285 14.72 7.30 -12.13
N HIS A 286 14.44 8.36 -12.88
CA HIS A 286 14.66 9.74 -12.42
C HIS A 286 13.68 10.09 -11.30
N ASN A 287 12.40 9.78 -11.51
CA ASN A 287 11.38 10.02 -10.48
C ASN A 287 11.64 9.23 -9.20
N ALA A 288 12.09 7.97 -9.32
CA ALA A 288 12.50 7.16 -8.18
C ALA A 288 13.70 7.80 -7.45
N ALA A 289 14.73 8.24 -8.18
CA ALA A 289 15.91 8.87 -7.61
C ALA A 289 15.55 10.15 -6.83
N THR A 290 14.71 11.03 -7.39
CA THR A 290 14.21 12.22 -6.70
C THR A 290 13.51 11.82 -5.39
N GLY A 291 12.60 10.85 -5.45
CA GLY A 291 11.87 10.39 -4.26
C GLY A 291 12.77 9.83 -3.17
N ILE A 292 13.73 8.99 -3.56
CA ILE A 292 14.69 8.35 -2.65
C ILE A 292 15.55 9.39 -1.93
N VAL A 293 16.15 10.33 -2.69
CA VAL A 293 17.01 11.37 -2.11
C VAL A 293 16.20 12.29 -1.20
N THR A 294 15.02 12.73 -1.61
CA THR A 294 14.14 13.56 -0.79
C THR A 294 13.72 12.85 0.50
N SER A 295 13.40 11.54 0.41
CA SER A 295 13.06 10.71 1.56
C SER A 295 14.25 10.58 2.53
N LEU A 296 15.46 10.34 2.00
CA LEU A 296 16.68 10.26 2.82
C LEU A 296 16.93 11.57 3.58
N VAL A 297 16.82 12.72 2.90
CA VAL A 297 16.96 14.05 3.55
C VAL A 297 15.87 14.22 4.62
N GLY A 298 14.62 13.83 4.34
CA GLY A 298 13.51 13.92 5.29
C GLY A 298 13.76 13.11 6.56
N TYR A 299 14.13 11.83 6.43
CA TYR A 299 14.42 10.99 7.60
C TYR A 299 15.65 11.46 8.38
N THR A 300 16.70 11.92 7.68
CA THR A 300 17.89 12.48 8.33
C THR A 300 17.55 13.76 9.10
N LEU A 301 16.76 14.68 8.50
CA LEU A 301 16.30 15.89 9.15
C LEU A 301 15.48 15.61 10.43
N PHE A 302 14.59 14.60 10.36
CA PHE A 302 13.75 14.18 11.49
C PHE A 302 14.59 13.82 12.72
N ILE A 303 15.70 13.12 12.50
CA ILE A 303 16.52 12.58 13.58
C ILE A 303 17.58 13.60 14.02
N ALA A 304 18.22 14.28 13.06
CA ALA A 304 19.31 15.21 13.33
C ALA A 304 18.83 16.53 13.98
N CYS A 305 17.56 16.91 13.76
CA CYS A 305 16.97 18.12 14.31
C CYS A 305 15.76 17.76 15.20
N PRO A 306 15.96 17.29 16.45
CA PRO A 306 14.88 16.87 17.34
C PRO A 306 14.12 18.06 17.95
N ASN A 307 13.50 18.86 17.09
CA ASN A 307 12.69 20.02 17.45
C ASN A 307 11.47 20.13 16.51
N SER A 308 10.59 21.10 16.75
CA SER A 308 9.37 21.30 15.95
C SER A 308 9.66 21.53 14.46
N VAL A 309 10.77 22.20 14.11
CA VAL A 309 11.13 22.43 12.70
C VAL A 309 11.54 21.12 12.02
N GLY A 310 12.39 20.32 12.66
CA GLY A 310 12.78 19.01 12.17
C GLY A 310 11.58 18.05 12.09
N TYR A 311 10.71 18.09 13.10
CA TYR A 311 9.49 17.26 13.13
C TYR A 311 8.56 17.58 11.94
N TYR A 312 8.08 18.80 11.81
CA TYR A 312 7.11 19.15 10.77
C TYR A 312 7.75 19.28 9.37
N GLY A 313 9.00 19.78 9.30
CA GLY A 313 9.73 19.87 8.03
C GLY A 313 10.02 18.49 7.41
N SER A 314 10.40 17.52 8.25
CA SER A 314 10.63 16.15 7.80
C SER A 314 9.35 15.48 7.27
N ALA A 315 8.20 15.76 7.89
CA ALA A 315 6.91 15.21 7.46
C ALA A 315 6.62 15.58 5.99
N LEU A 316 6.81 16.86 5.64
CA LEU A 316 6.61 17.34 4.28
C LEU A 316 7.60 16.67 3.30
N LEU A 317 8.89 16.58 3.67
CA LEU A 317 9.93 15.96 2.83
C LEU A 317 9.72 14.46 2.67
N ILE A 318 9.39 13.74 3.74
CA ILE A 318 9.09 12.29 3.67
C ILE A 318 7.86 12.05 2.81
N GLY A 319 6.82 12.87 2.96
CA GLY A 319 5.64 12.81 2.12
C GLY A 319 5.96 13.07 0.64
N LEU A 320 6.73 14.11 0.34
CA LEU A 320 7.18 14.44 -1.01
C LEU A 320 8.01 13.29 -1.60
N GLY A 321 8.95 12.74 -0.84
CA GLY A 321 9.79 11.61 -1.23
C GLY A 321 8.96 10.37 -1.56
N ASN A 322 8.09 9.95 -0.65
CA ASN A 322 7.21 8.79 -0.85
C ASN A 322 6.25 8.99 -2.03
N GLY A 323 5.82 10.21 -2.25
CA GLY A 323 4.97 10.56 -3.38
C GLY A 323 5.63 10.35 -4.75
N HIS A 324 6.93 10.59 -4.86
CA HIS A 324 7.71 10.26 -6.06
C HIS A 324 8.08 8.77 -6.14
N LEU A 325 8.52 8.21 -5.02
CA LEU A 325 9.06 6.86 -4.91
C LEU A 325 8.00 5.79 -5.25
N TRP A 326 6.86 5.83 -4.59
CA TRP A 326 5.85 4.79 -4.71
C TRP A 326 5.41 4.53 -6.16
N PRO A 327 4.89 5.54 -6.93
CA PRO A 327 4.46 5.29 -8.30
C PRO A 327 5.61 4.93 -9.24
N ALA A 328 6.83 5.40 -8.97
CA ALA A 328 7.98 5.05 -9.78
C ALA A 328 8.30 3.55 -9.65
N PHE A 329 8.40 3.03 -8.42
CA PHE A 329 8.67 1.61 -8.18
C PHE A 329 7.54 0.71 -8.66
N GLN A 330 6.27 1.10 -8.45
CA GLN A 330 5.12 0.37 -8.97
C GLN A 330 5.15 0.29 -10.50
N ASN A 331 5.38 1.41 -11.18
CA ASN A 331 5.51 1.43 -12.64
C ASN A 331 6.73 0.64 -13.14
N MET A 332 7.87 0.72 -12.45
CA MET A 332 9.05 -0.08 -12.80
C MET A 332 8.74 -1.58 -12.71
N THR A 333 8.05 -2.04 -11.65
CA THR A 333 7.68 -3.44 -11.49
C THR A 333 6.69 -3.89 -12.57
N ILE A 334 5.69 -3.08 -12.87
CA ILE A 334 4.71 -3.37 -13.94
C ILE A 334 5.37 -3.39 -15.31
N SER A 335 6.36 -2.52 -15.56
CA SER A 335 7.05 -2.43 -16.85
C SER A 335 7.94 -3.65 -17.17
N VAL A 336 8.38 -4.40 -16.16
CA VAL A 336 9.12 -5.65 -16.35
C VAL A 336 8.22 -6.90 -16.39
N ALA A 337 6.93 -6.74 -16.10
CA ALA A 337 5.93 -7.80 -16.11
C ALA A 337 5.25 -7.90 -17.47
N ASN A 338 4.83 -9.12 -17.85
CA ASN A 338 3.96 -9.32 -18.99
C ASN A 338 2.51 -8.86 -18.69
N ASN A 339 1.68 -8.70 -19.71
CA ASN A 339 0.29 -8.25 -19.54
C ASN A 339 -0.55 -9.18 -18.63
N ASN A 340 -0.27 -10.46 -18.63
CA ASN A 340 -0.91 -11.51 -17.82
C ASN A 340 -0.28 -11.68 -16.43
N GLU A 341 0.74 -10.89 -16.07
CA GLU A 341 1.45 -10.93 -14.79
C GLU A 341 1.25 -9.63 -13.97
N ARG A 342 0.32 -8.76 -14.37
CA ARG A 342 0.13 -7.45 -13.71
C ARG A 342 -0.35 -7.56 -12.27
N GLY A 343 -1.20 -8.54 -11.97
CA GLY A 343 -1.64 -8.84 -10.61
C GLY A 343 -0.48 -9.29 -9.75
N THR A 344 0.34 -10.21 -10.26
CA THR A 344 1.56 -10.68 -9.59
C THR A 344 2.57 -9.53 -9.38
N ALA A 345 2.73 -8.64 -10.37
CA ALA A 345 3.61 -7.47 -10.25
C ALA A 345 3.14 -6.50 -9.14
N ASN A 346 1.83 -6.20 -9.10
CA ASN A 346 1.25 -5.38 -8.04
C ASN A 346 1.37 -6.04 -6.66
N SER A 347 1.07 -7.34 -6.58
CA SER A 347 1.22 -8.12 -5.35
C SER A 347 2.67 -8.07 -4.86
N THR A 348 3.65 -8.27 -5.74
CA THR A 348 5.07 -8.25 -5.40
C THR A 348 5.49 -6.95 -4.74
N ILE A 349 5.12 -5.79 -5.30
CA ILE A 349 5.50 -4.50 -4.75
C ILE A 349 4.84 -4.24 -3.38
N LEU A 350 3.58 -4.63 -3.22
CA LEU A 350 2.84 -4.50 -1.97
C LEU A 350 3.39 -5.42 -0.88
N VAL A 351 3.68 -6.68 -1.22
CA VAL A 351 4.29 -7.65 -0.30
C VAL A 351 5.68 -7.19 0.14
N SER A 352 6.49 -6.67 -0.78
CA SER A 352 7.82 -6.14 -0.44
C SER A 352 7.73 -4.97 0.54
N TRP A 353 6.77 -4.06 0.33
CA TRP A 353 6.50 -2.97 1.25
C TRP A 353 6.07 -3.46 2.63
N ASP A 354 5.14 -4.42 2.69
CA ASP A 354 4.63 -4.95 3.96
C ASP A 354 5.68 -5.74 4.74
N ILE A 355 6.52 -6.53 4.05
CA ILE A 355 7.68 -7.18 4.68
C ILE A 355 8.57 -6.13 5.30
N GLY A 356 8.89 -5.07 4.57
CA GLY A 356 9.66 -3.95 5.08
C GLY A 356 9.01 -3.32 6.31
N MET A 357 7.72 -2.97 6.23
CA MET A 357 6.99 -2.40 7.36
C MET A 357 7.01 -3.31 8.59
N GLY A 358 6.72 -4.60 8.42
CA GLY A 358 6.73 -5.57 9.51
C GLY A 358 8.11 -5.69 10.16
N LEU A 359 9.18 -5.79 9.35
CA LEU A 359 10.55 -5.79 9.85
C LEU A 359 10.89 -4.48 10.58
N GLY A 360 10.43 -3.32 10.05
CA GLY A 360 10.64 -2.03 10.69
C GLY A 360 10.00 -1.96 12.08
N VAL A 361 8.78 -2.43 12.21
CA VAL A 361 8.09 -2.49 13.51
C VAL A 361 8.80 -3.42 14.48
N LEU A 362 9.14 -4.63 14.05
CA LEU A 362 9.78 -5.62 14.92
C LEU A 362 11.19 -5.19 15.34
N VAL A 363 12.06 -4.90 14.37
CA VAL A 363 13.46 -4.53 14.64
C VAL A 363 13.54 -3.17 15.32
N GLY A 364 12.73 -2.20 14.89
CA GLY A 364 12.65 -0.89 15.52
C GLY A 364 12.17 -0.97 16.97
N GLY A 365 11.21 -1.86 17.29
CA GLY A 365 10.74 -2.10 18.65
C GLY A 365 11.83 -2.71 19.55
N VAL A 366 12.52 -3.74 19.05
CA VAL A 366 13.63 -4.37 19.79
C VAL A 366 14.77 -3.38 20.07
N ILE A 367 15.16 -2.58 19.07
CA ILE A 367 16.20 -1.56 19.25
C ILE A 367 15.73 -0.47 20.21
N ALA A 368 14.46 -0.05 20.11
CA ALA A 368 13.92 0.96 21.01
C ALA A 368 13.90 0.49 22.46
N GLU A 369 13.64 -0.79 22.72
CA GLU A 369 13.66 -1.36 24.05
C GLU A 369 15.10 -1.45 24.62
N LEU A 370 16.06 -1.88 23.80
CA LEU A 370 17.44 -2.08 24.24
C LEU A 370 18.24 -0.79 24.37
N THR A 371 17.99 0.20 23.49
CA THR A 371 18.86 1.39 23.35
C THR A 371 18.10 2.71 23.21
N GLY A 372 16.76 2.65 23.24
CA GLY A 372 15.89 3.81 23.14
C GLY A 372 15.42 4.15 21.71
N TYR A 373 14.37 4.94 21.61
CA TYR A 373 13.75 5.30 20.33
C TYR A 373 14.64 6.10 19.40
N ALA A 374 15.55 6.92 19.94
CA ALA A 374 16.52 7.67 19.13
C ALA A 374 17.39 6.71 18.29
N ALA A 375 17.90 5.63 18.88
CA ALA A 375 18.67 4.61 18.17
C ALA A 375 17.82 3.89 17.10
N ALA A 376 16.56 3.56 17.41
CA ALA A 376 15.64 2.97 16.43
C ALA A 376 15.44 3.89 15.21
N PHE A 377 15.34 5.20 15.41
CA PHE A 377 15.23 6.15 14.30
C PHE A 377 16.56 6.34 13.56
N TRP A 378 17.73 6.25 14.21
CA TRP A 378 19.02 6.24 13.50
C TRP A 378 19.14 5.00 12.58
N THR A 379 18.59 3.83 12.96
CA THR A 379 18.55 2.67 12.05
C THR A 379 17.67 2.93 10.82
N VAL A 380 16.64 3.79 10.92
CA VAL A 380 15.86 4.23 9.76
C VAL A 380 16.71 5.03 8.77
N ALA A 381 17.54 5.97 9.26
CA ALA A 381 18.44 6.73 8.39
C ALA A 381 19.44 5.81 7.68
N VAL A 382 20.03 4.85 8.42
CA VAL A 382 20.95 3.86 7.86
C VAL A 382 20.24 2.98 6.82
N ALA A 383 19.06 2.43 7.14
CA ALA A 383 18.30 1.58 6.22
C ALA A 383 17.90 2.35 4.94
N ASN A 384 17.51 3.62 5.07
CA ASN A 384 17.20 4.47 3.93
C ASN A 384 18.44 4.72 3.07
N ALA A 385 19.59 5.01 3.69
CA ALA A 385 20.87 5.19 3.00
C ALA A 385 21.30 3.91 2.25
N VAL A 386 21.15 2.73 2.86
CA VAL A 386 21.44 1.43 2.22
C VAL A 386 20.50 1.21 1.05
N GLY A 387 19.19 1.45 1.20
CA GLY A 387 18.22 1.37 0.11
C GLY A 387 18.55 2.35 -1.04
N THR A 388 19.01 3.55 -0.70
CA THR A 388 19.49 4.55 -1.65
C THR A 388 20.70 4.06 -2.44
N LEU A 389 21.70 3.55 -1.75
CA LEU A 389 22.92 2.99 -2.37
C LEU A 389 22.57 1.80 -3.28
N LEU A 390 21.75 0.86 -2.80
CA LEU A 390 21.27 -0.27 -3.59
C LEU A 390 20.58 0.18 -4.89
N PHE A 391 19.75 1.23 -4.81
CA PHE A 391 19.08 1.77 -6.00
C PHE A 391 20.08 2.29 -7.03
N PHE A 392 21.00 3.16 -6.64
CA PHE A 392 21.95 3.78 -7.57
C PHE A 392 22.97 2.80 -8.13
N VAL A 393 23.48 1.87 -7.31
CA VAL A 393 24.53 0.92 -7.72
C VAL A 393 23.96 -0.24 -8.55
N ARG A 394 22.78 -0.77 -8.20
CA ARG A 394 22.26 -2.01 -8.80
C ARG A 394 20.89 -1.88 -9.45
N THR A 395 19.89 -1.39 -8.72
CA THR A 395 18.49 -1.47 -9.16
C THR A 395 18.22 -0.63 -10.40
N ARG A 396 18.81 0.55 -10.48
CA ARG A 396 18.67 1.44 -11.66
C ARG A 396 19.18 0.77 -12.94
N GLN A 397 20.38 0.20 -12.92
CA GLN A 397 20.95 -0.50 -14.07
C GLN A 397 20.17 -1.76 -14.42
N PHE A 398 19.83 -2.56 -13.42
CA PHE A 398 19.00 -3.76 -13.57
C PHE A 398 17.69 -3.47 -14.30
N PHE A 399 16.99 -2.40 -13.92
CA PHE A 399 15.74 -2.00 -14.57
C PHE A 399 15.96 -1.55 -16.01
N LEU A 400 16.97 -0.71 -16.28
CA LEU A 400 17.23 -0.18 -17.61
C LEU A 400 17.55 -1.31 -18.61
N VAL A 401 18.40 -2.27 -18.25
CA VAL A 401 18.73 -3.43 -19.10
C VAL A 401 17.47 -4.26 -19.42
N ARG A 402 16.61 -4.53 -18.41
CA ARG A 402 15.40 -5.33 -18.62
C ARG A 402 14.35 -4.63 -19.46
N ARG A 403 14.20 -3.33 -19.31
CA ARG A 403 13.29 -2.51 -20.12
C ARG A 403 13.69 -2.51 -21.59
N THR A 404 14.99 -2.44 -21.88
CA THR A 404 15.49 -2.48 -23.27
C THR A 404 15.16 -3.83 -23.92
N ASN A 405 15.37 -4.93 -23.20
CA ASN A 405 15.09 -6.29 -23.70
C ASN A 405 13.59 -6.57 -23.89
N SER A 406 12.70 -5.90 -23.16
CA SER A 406 11.25 -6.05 -23.31
C SER A 406 10.67 -5.27 -24.50
N ASN A 407 11.35 -4.22 -24.95
CA ASN A 407 10.96 -3.43 -26.13
C ASN A 407 11.44 -4.03 -27.47
N VAL A 408 12.31 -5.03 -27.44
CA VAL A 408 12.85 -5.73 -28.61
C VAL A 408 12.06 -7.02 -28.93
N ARG A 409 11.16 -7.44 -28.05
CA ARG A 409 10.23 -8.56 -28.24
C ARG A 409 8.81 -8.05 -28.45
#